data_e9e6645fb92b68ec4d28855d70d5bfa4
#
_entry.id   e9e6645fb92b68ec4d28855d70d5bfa4
#
_cell.length_a   1.000
_cell.length_b   1.000
_cell.length_c   1.000
_cell.angle_alpha   90.00
_cell.angle_beta   90.00
_cell.angle_gamma   90.00
#
_symmetry.space_group_name_H-M   'P 1'
#
loop_
_entity.id
_entity.type
_entity.pdbx_description
1 polymer ?
#
loop_
_entity_poly.entity_id
_entity_poly.type
_entity_poly.pdbx_seq_one_letter_code
_entity_poly.pdbx_strand_id
1 'polypeptide(L)'
;MEILNEPPPNPAGGETLIVDAKDSSAYERPSAALKHAGPDDQIFIRPGIYEDKIFIADRPILLIGAGRDAVQIFCRRGGPLYLQNVPSGRIMGITFRYVGSDQNSAMNILDSTCTISGCRATEGLLSGVVIYGPNCRPTLIDNEVCHNRESGIFVFAEARPYITQNRCFANHHFGLAARDPGTHPDFVRNTCHDNMLSGILMFHHAEALVLENVCRDNRHWGFVTTPECATTPPRGEL
;
A
#
# COMPACT_ATOMS: atom_id res chain seq x y z
N MET A 1 5.04 -15.88 1.02
CA MET A 1 4.66 -15.66 2.44
C MET A 1 3.86 -16.85 2.92
N GLU A 2 4.14 -17.37 4.12
CA GLU A 2 3.40 -18.51 4.68
C GLU A 2 1.94 -18.11 4.96
N ILE A 3 1.01 -19.05 4.72
CA ILE A 3 -0.42 -18.82 4.99
C ILE A 3 -0.67 -19.04 6.47
N LEU A 4 -1.23 -18.05 7.14
CA LEU A 4 -1.61 -18.12 8.54
C LEU A 4 -2.95 -18.90 8.67
N ASN A 5 -2.96 -19.99 9.37
CA ASN A 5 -4.19 -20.74 9.64
C ASN A 5 -4.99 -20.13 10.80
N GLU A 6 -4.32 -19.48 11.74
CA GLU A 6 -4.89 -18.87 12.94
C GLU A 6 -4.41 -17.42 13.07
N PRO A 7 -5.19 -16.55 13.72
CA PRO A 7 -4.77 -15.17 13.97
C PRO A 7 -3.51 -15.15 14.85
N PRO A 8 -2.54 -14.27 14.55
CA PRO A 8 -1.44 -14.03 15.47
C PRO A 8 -1.97 -13.37 16.76
N PRO A 9 -1.22 -13.44 17.86
CA PRO A 9 -1.60 -12.73 19.09
C PRO A 9 -1.86 -11.25 18.82
N ASN A 10 -2.95 -10.72 19.39
CA ASN A 10 -3.26 -9.29 19.30
C ASN A 10 -2.34 -8.50 20.24
N PRO A 11 -1.41 -7.68 19.73
CA PRO A 11 -0.45 -6.97 20.55
C PRO A 11 -1.08 -5.84 21.39
N ALA A 12 -2.25 -5.36 21.02
CA ALA A 12 -3.00 -4.35 21.75
C ALA A 12 -3.85 -4.91 22.88
N GLY A 13 -4.03 -6.24 22.92
CA GLY A 13 -4.78 -6.92 23.97
C GLY A 13 -6.32 -6.90 23.83
N GLY A 14 -6.83 -6.29 22.75
CA GLY A 14 -8.26 -6.32 22.42
C GLY A 14 -8.72 -7.65 21.83
N GLU A 15 -9.97 -7.71 21.44
CA GLU A 15 -10.57 -8.91 20.83
C GLU A 15 -10.02 -9.17 19.42
N THR A 16 -10.15 -10.39 18.95
CA THR A 16 -9.90 -10.75 17.55
C THR A 16 -11.21 -11.08 16.86
N LEU A 17 -11.62 -10.22 15.94
CA LEU A 17 -12.81 -10.40 15.12
C LEU A 17 -12.43 -11.22 13.88
N ILE A 18 -13.09 -12.36 13.68
CA ILE A 18 -12.79 -13.24 12.55
C ILE A 18 -13.69 -12.90 11.37
N VAL A 19 -13.09 -12.81 10.19
CA VAL A 19 -13.78 -12.67 8.91
C VAL A 19 -13.65 -13.96 8.11
N ASP A 20 -14.78 -14.58 7.79
CA ASP A 20 -14.85 -15.81 6.98
C ASP A 20 -16.23 -15.89 6.31
N ALA A 21 -16.29 -15.76 5.00
CA ALA A 21 -17.55 -15.82 4.24
C ALA A 21 -18.21 -17.23 4.24
N LYS A 22 -17.53 -18.26 4.75
CA LYS A 22 -18.01 -19.65 4.80
C LYS A 22 -18.44 -20.08 6.19
N ASP A 23 -18.13 -19.29 7.21
CA ASP A 23 -18.44 -19.57 8.61
C ASP A 23 -19.53 -18.59 9.12
N SER A 24 -20.73 -19.08 9.36
CA SER A 24 -21.84 -18.26 9.82
C SER A 24 -21.66 -17.66 11.23
N SER A 25 -20.68 -18.13 11.99
CA SER A 25 -20.31 -17.57 13.29
C SER A 25 -19.30 -16.40 13.17
N ALA A 26 -18.71 -16.20 11.99
CA ALA A 26 -17.77 -15.13 11.69
C ALA A 26 -18.42 -13.99 10.91
N TYR A 27 -17.71 -12.89 10.74
CA TYR A 27 -18.15 -11.81 9.85
C TYR A 27 -18.00 -12.22 8.40
N GLU A 28 -19.04 -12.00 7.59
CA GLU A 28 -19.05 -12.34 6.16
C GLU A 28 -17.98 -11.56 5.35
N ARG A 29 -17.68 -10.34 5.78
CA ARG A 29 -16.75 -9.44 5.09
C ARG A 29 -16.02 -8.48 6.04
N PRO A 30 -14.82 -7.99 5.66
CA PRO A 30 -14.02 -7.10 6.49
C PRO A 30 -14.73 -5.81 6.92
N SER A 31 -15.51 -5.18 6.03
CA SER A 31 -16.25 -3.95 6.36
C SER A 31 -17.33 -4.17 7.42
N ALA A 32 -17.87 -5.40 7.54
CA ALA A 32 -18.80 -5.75 8.61
C ALA A 32 -18.07 -5.85 9.96
N ALA A 33 -16.92 -6.51 10.02
CA ALA A 33 -16.09 -6.58 11.23
C ALA A 33 -15.63 -5.18 11.67
N LEU A 34 -15.21 -4.33 10.72
CA LEU A 34 -14.78 -2.95 10.99
C LEU A 34 -15.82 -2.09 11.73
N LYS A 35 -17.10 -2.34 11.51
CA LYS A 35 -18.17 -1.59 12.20
C LYS A 35 -18.27 -1.93 13.68
N HIS A 36 -17.80 -3.10 14.08
CA HIS A 36 -17.86 -3.58 15.46
C HIS A 36 -16.53 -3.51 16.18
N ALA A 37 -15.41 -3.45 15.45
CA ALA A 37 -14.08 -3.40 16.03
C ALA A 37 -13.86 -2.13 16.84
N GLY A 38 -13.39 -2.26 18.07
CA GLY A 38 -12.84 -1.21 18.90
C GLY A 38 -11.43 -0.77 18.45
N PRO A 39 -10.83 0.24 19.11
CA PRO A 39 -9.51 0.76 18.72
C PRO A 39 -8.36 -0.23 18.94
N ASP A 40 -8.50 -1.15 19.90
CA ASP A 40 -7.48 -2.13 20.27
C ASP A 40 -7.75 -3.52 19.68
N ASP A 41 -8.83 -3.68 18.92
CA ASP A 41 -9.22 -4.94 18.35
C ASP A 41 -8.44 -5.26 17.08
N GLN A 42 -8.25 -6.56 16.87
CA GLN A 42 -7.67 -7.13 15.66
C GLN A 42 -8.77 -7.70 14.77
N ILE A 43 -8.69 -7.43 13.47
CA ILE A 43 -9.53 -8.11 12.48
C ILE A 43 -8.66 -9.10 11.73
N PHE A 44 -8.97 -10.39 11.84
CA PHE A 44 -8.29 -11.45 11.10
C PHE A 44 -9.17 -11.98 9.98
N ILE A 45 -8.63 -11.97 8.75
CA ILE A 45 -9.34 -12.39 7.54
C ILE A 45 -8.82 -13.75 7.12
N ARG A 46 -9.67 -14.77 7.22
CA ARG A 46 -9.38 -16.13 6.75
C ARG A 46 -9.23 -16.19 5.21
N PRO A 47 -8.62 -17.27 4.67
CA PRO A 47 -8.47 -17.43 3.23
C PRO A 47 -9.81 -17.32 2.50
N GLY A 48 -9.88 -16.45 1.49
CA GLY A 48 -11.10 -16.20 0.72
C GLY A 48 -10.99 -15.05 -0.26
N ILE A 49 -12.04 -14.91 -1.06
CA ILE A 49 -12.21 -13.80 -2.01
C ILE A 49 -13.45 -13.03 -1.55
N TYR A 50 -13.24 -11.75 -1.22
CA TYR A 50 -14.24 -10.88 -0.64
C TYR A 50 -14.54 -9.70 -1.58
N GLU A 51 -15.79 -9.57 -2.02
CA GLU A 51 -16.24 -8.33 -2.67
C GLU A 51 -16.56 -7.31 -1.60
N ASP A 52 -15.63 -6.40 -1.33
CA ASP A 52 -15.76 -5.43 -0.26
C ASP A 52 -14.98 -4.16 -0.54
N LYS A 53 -15.35 -3.09 0.15
CA LYS A 53 -14.65 -1.81 0.18
C LYS A 53 -14.35 -1.42 1.61
N ILE A 54 -13.08 -1.34 1.94
CA ILE A 54 -12.60 -0.97 3.25
C ILE A 54 -12.31 0.53 3.28
N PHE A 55 -13.06 1.25 4.10
CA PHE A 55 -12.82 2.65 4.42
C PHE A 55 -12.52 2.79 5.91
N ILE A 56 -11.34 3.31 6.23
CA ILE A 56 -10.90 3.52 7.61
C ILE A 56 -10.53 4.99 7.76
N ALA A 57 -11.18 5.69 8.70
CA ALA A 57 -10.92 7.08 8.97
C ALA A 57 -10.79 7.37 10.47
N ASP A 58 -9.87 8.26 10.82
CA ASP A 58 -9.72 8.89 12.15
C ASP A 58 -9.58 7.87 13.32
N ARG A 59 -9.05 6.67 13.05
CA ARG A 59 -8.89 5.63 14.08
C ARG A 59 -7.69 4.70 13.76
N PRO A 60 -7.08 4.08 14.79
CA PRO A 60 -6.09 3.03 14.59
C PRO A 60 -6.73 1.79 13.95
N ILE A 61 -5.89 0.92 13.37
CA ILE A 61 -6.34 -0.32 12.73
C ILE A 61 -5.32 -1.45 12.88
N LEU A 62 -5.81 -2.65 13.19
CA LEU A 62 -5.06 -3.89 13.07
C LEU A 62 -5.85 -4.86 12.18
N LEU A 63 -5.49 -4.90 10.89
CA LEU A 63 -6.17 -5.69 9.86
C LEU A 63 -5.18 -6.70 9.27
N ILE A 64 -5.41 -7.98 9.52
CA ILE A 64 -4.49 -9.05 9.18
C ILE A 64 -5.20 -10.07 8.28
N GLY A 65 -4.72 -10.25 7.08
CA GLY A 65 -5.10 -11.36 6.21
C GLY A 65 -4.22 -12.59 6.46
N ALA A 66 -4.78 -13.76 6.21
CA ALA A 66 -4.06 -15.04 6.31
C ALA A 66 -2.84 -15.15 5.35
N GLY A 67 -2.69 -14.24 4.40
CA GLY A 67 -1.60 -14.15 3.44
C GLY A 67 -2.06 -13.54 2.13
N ARG A 68 -1.21 -12.74 1.47
CA ARG A 68 -1.57 -12.05 0.22
C ARG A 68 -2.00 -12.98 -0.93
N ASP A 69 -1.56 -14.23 -0.91
CA ASP A 69 -1.97 -15.22 -1.91
C ASP A 69 -3.24 -15.98 -1.50
N ALA A 70 -3.65 -15.87 -0.24
CA ALA A 70 -4.80 -16.55 0.33
C ALA A 70 -6.02 -15.65 0.51
N VAL A 71 -5.81 -14.33 0.73
CA VAL A 71 -6.87 -13.36 0.98
C VAL A 71 -6.88 -12.32 -0.13
N GLN A 72 -8.00 -12.24 -0.85
CA GLN A 72 -8.22 -11.21 -1.84
C GLN A 72 -9.46 -10.38 -1.50
N ILE A 73 -9.30 -9.06 -1.45
CA ILE A 73 -10.39 -8.10 -1.34
C ILE A 73 -10.46 -7.34 -2.67
N PHE A 74 -11.62 -7.35 -3.29
CA PHE A 74 -11.83 -6.62 -4.54
C PHE A 74 -13.08 -5.77 -4.48
N CYS A 75 -13.13 -4.71 -5.29
CA CYS A 75 -14.34 -3.94 -5.50
C CYS A 75 -14.47 -3.45 -6.94
N ARG A 76 -15.72 -3.06 -7.31
CA ARG A 76 -16.09 -2.59 -8.65
C ARG A 76 -16.27 -1.09 -8.73
N ARG A 77 -16.31 -0.38 -7.60
CA ARG A 77 -16.48 1.08 -7.53
C ARG A 77 -15.68 1.66 -6.38
N GLY A 78 -14.88 2.68 -6.66
CA GLY A 78 -13.89 3.22 -5.73
C GLY A 78 -12.77 2.21 -5.44
N GLY A 79 -11.70 2.58 -4.76
CA GLY A 79 -10.62 1.66 -4.41
C GLY A 79 -11.04 0.65 -3.32
N PRO A 80 -10.55 -0.60 -3.33
CA PRO A 80 -10.84 -1.57 -2.29
C PRO A 80 -10.31 -1.18 -0.91
N LEU A 81 -9.27 -0.37 -0.83
CA LEU A 81 -8.76 0.19 0.43
C LEU A 81 -8.65 1.72 0.36
N TYR A 82 -9.24 2.39 1.33
CA TYR A 82 -9.11 3.82 1.55
C TYR A 82 -8.80 4.11 3.02
N LEU A 83 -7.68 4.77 3.28
CA LEU A 83 -7.23 5.20 4.60
C LEU A 83 -7.22 6.72 4.66
N GLN A 84 -7.81 7.29 5.69
CA GLN A 84 -7.86 8.74 5.92
C GLN A 84 -7.59 9.04 7.39
N ASN A 85 -6.56 9.85 7.66
CA ASN A 85 -6.18 10.26 9.03
C ASN A 85 -5.99 9.06 9.98
N VAL A 86 -5.50 7.93 9.48
CA VAL A 86 -5.24 6.74 10.31
C VAL A 86 -3.94 6.94 11.08
N PRO A 87 -4.00 7.17 12.41
CA PRO A 87 -2.84 7.63 13.17
C PRO A 87 -1.81 6.52 13.45
N SER A 88 -2.23 5.26 13.43
CA SER A 88 -1.37 4.11 13.73
C SER A 88 -2.01 2.80 13.31
N GLY A 89 -1.26 1.71 13.40
CA GLY A 89 -1.74 0.35 13.18
C GLY A 89 -1.02 -0.37 12.04
N ARG A 90 -1.60 -1.50 11.66
CA ARG A 90 -1.01 -2.38 10.65
C ARG A 90 -2.08 -3.00 9.75
N ILE A 91 -1.75 -3.06 8.48
CA ILE A 91 -2.49 -3.83 7.47
C ILE A 91 -1.50 -4.81 6.84
N MET A 92 -1.80 -6.10 6.86
CA MET A 92 -0.86 -7.08 6.34
C MET A 92 -1.52 -8.31 5.70
N GLY A 93 -0.81 -8.93 4.76
CA GLY A 93 -1.15 -10.23 4.22
C GLY A 93 -2.41 -10.27 3.34
N ILE A 94 -2.74 -9.20 2.62
CA ILE A 94 -3.97 -9.05 1.84
C ILE A 94 -3.65 -8.63 0.42
N THR A 95 -4.30 -9.21 -0.57
CA THR A 95 -4.36 -8.67 -1.92
C THR A 95 -5.56 -7.72 -2.05
N PHE A 96 -5.29 -6.48 -2.42
CA PHE A 96 -6.28 -5.48 -2.81
C PHE A 96 -6.29 -5.37 -4.33
N ARG A 97 -7.43 -5.71 -4.93
CA ARG A 97 -7.62 -5.77 -6.38
C ARG A 97 -8.77 -4.88 -6.81
N TYR A 98 -8.50 -3.96 -7.72
CA TYR A 98 -9.57 -3.14 -8.30
C TYR A 98 -10.05 -3.76 -9.62
N VAL A 99 -11.37 -3.96 -9.74
CA VAL A 99 -12.00 -4.58 -10.95
C VAL A 99 -13.12 -3.71 -11.54
N GLY A 100 -13.13 -2.43 -11.19
CA GLY A 100 -14.13 -1.47 -11.69
C GLY A 100 -13.77 -0.84 -13.02
N SER A 101 -14.59 0.12 -13.46
CA SER A 101 -14.42 0.88 -14.70
C SER A 101 -14.15 2.37 -14.45
N ASP A 102 -14.34 2.87 -13.24
CA ASP A 102 -14.00 4.24 -12.86
C ASP A 102 -12.52 4.36 -12.49
N GLN A 103 -11.93 5.54 -12.67
CA GLN A 103 -10.51 5.76 -12.41
C GLN A 103 -10.21 5.71 -10.91
N ASN A 104 -9.72 4.57 -10.45
CA ASN A 104 -9.33 4.35 -9.05
C ASN A 104 -8.05 3.54 -8.90
N SER A 105 -7.38 3.75 -7.78
CA SER A 105 -6.24 2.97 -7.31
C SER A 105 -6.70 1.79 -6.44
N ALA A 106 -5.86 0.76 -6.31
CA ALA A 106 -6.16 -0.35 -5.41
C ALA A 106 -6.06 0.05 -3.94
N MET A 107 -5.17 0.97 -3.60
CA MET A 107 -5.03 1.53 -2.25
C MET A 107 -4.89 3.05 -2.31
N ASN A 108 -5.64 3.76 -1.48
CA ASN A 108 -5.57 5.21 -1.32
C ASN A 108 -5.25 5.54 0.14
N ILE A 109 -4.18 6.31 0.37
CA ILE A 109 -3.66 6.62 1.70
C ILE A 109 -3.51 8.13 1.83
N LEU A 110 -4.41 8.74 2.58
CA LEU A 110 -4.44 10.18 2.88
C LEU A 110 -4.09 10.43 4.34
N ASP A 111 -3.12 11.31 4.61
CA ASP A 111 -2.75 11.80 5.96
C ASP A 111 -2.64 10.70 7.03
N SER A 112 -2.10 9.55 6.69
CA SER A 112 -2.06 8.36 7.54
C SER A 112 -0.62 7.94 7.84
N THR A 113 -0.42 7.28 9.00
CA THR A 113 0.91 6.87 9.51
C THR A 113 1.03 5.38 9.81
N CYS A 114 0.08 4.55 9.40
CA CYS A 114 0.08 3.11 9.62
C CYS A 114 1.14 2.36 8.79
N THR A 115 1.41 1.12 9.16
CA THR A 115 2.27 0.21 8.42
C THR A 115 1.44 -0.71 7.51
N ILE A 116 1.83 -0.81 6.23
CA ILE A 116 1.26 -1.76 5.26
C ILE A 116 2.36 -2.73 4.85
N SER A 117 2.17 -4.03 5.11
CA SER A 117 3.23 -5.02 4.91
C SER A 117 2.73 -6.32 4.31
N GLY A 118 3.56 -6.94 3.44
CA GLY A 118 3.25 -8.22 2.84
C GLY A 118 1.91 -8.25 2.07
N CYS A 119 1.45 -7.10 1.58
CA CYS A 119 0.23 -6.96 0.80
C CYS A 119 0.52 -6.98 -0.71
N ARG A 120 -0.54 -7.12 -1.51
CA ARG A 120 -0.48 -6.89 -2.95
C ARG A 120 -1.52 -5.84 -3.36
N ALA A 121 -1.11 -4.87 -4.21
CA ALA A 121 -2.00 -3.90 -4.84
C ALA A 121 -1.96 -4.09 -6.36
N THR A 122 -3.11 -4.39 -6.96
CA THR A 122 -3.14 -4.79 -8.37
C THR A 122 -4.39 -4.33 -9.12
N GLU A 123 -4.24 -4.21 -10.43
CA GLU A 123 -5.31 -3.88 -11.39
C GLU A 123 -5.96 -2.51 -11.18
N GLY A 124 -5.29 -1.59 -10.47
CA GLY A 124 -5.73 -0.19 -10.42
C GLY A 124 -5.78 0.45 -11.82
N LEU A 125 -6.87 1.18 -12.12
CA LEU A 125 -6.96 1.98 -13.36
C LEU A 125 -6.17 3.30 -13.27
N LEU A 126 -5.71 3.64 -12.08
CA LEU A 126 -4.65 4.60 -11.78
C LEU A 126 -3.45 3.84 -11.23
N SER A 127 -2.73 4.42 -10.29
CA SER A 127 -1.62 3.75 -9.61
C SER A 127 -2.10 2.64 -8.66
N GLY A 128 -1.25 1.67 -8.36
CA GLY A 128 -1.59 0.61 -7.41
C GLY A 128 -1.81 1.14 -6.00
N VAL A 129 -0.87 1.97 -5.53
CA VAL A 129 -0.95 2.66 -4.24
C VAL A 129 -0.74 4.14 -4.46
N VAL A 130 -1.62 4.97 -3.91
CA VAL A 130 -1.53 6.43 -3.91
C VAL A 130 -1.37 6.93 -2.48
N ILE A 131 -0.35 7.76 -2.23
CA ILE A 131 0.01 8.28 -0.90
C ILE A 131 0.10 9.80 -1.00
N TYR A 132 -0.72 10.51 -0.23
CA TYR A 132 -0.81 11.97 -0.34
C TYR A 132 -1.26 12.64 0.96
N GLY A 133 -0.92 13.92 1.07
CA GLY A 133 -1.25 14.77 2.20
C GLY A 133 -0.04 15.09 3.10
N PRO A 134 0.00 16.28 3.70
CA PRO A 134 1.15 16.80 4.44
C PRO A 134 1.46 16.01 5.73
N ASN A 135 0.47 15.30 6.27
CA ASN A 135 0.63 14.45 7.45
C ASN A 135 0.81 12.96 7.10
N CYS A 136 0.88 12.63 5.80
CA CYS A 136 0.94 11.26 5.33
C CYS A 136 2.38 10.71 5.43
N ARG A 137 2.60 9.78 6.37
CA ARG A 137 3.90 9.17 6.68
C ARG A 137 3.80 7.66 6.91
N PRO A 138 3.12 6.90 6.04
CA PRO A 138 3.00 5.47 6.21
C PRO A 138 4.35 4.77 5.96
N THR A 139 4.48 3.57 6.54
CA THR A 139 5.54 2.63 6.18
C THR A 139 4.97 1.55 5.26
N LEU A 140 5.54 1.40 4.07
CA LEU A 140 5.23 0.31 3.14
C LEU A 140 6.43 -0.64 3.06
N ILE A 141 6.24 -1.89 3.48
CA ILE A 141 7.34 -2.88 3.52
C ILE A 141 6.92 -4.23 2.96
N ASP A 142 7.75 -4.84 2.13
CA ASP A 142 7.54 -6.19 1.53
C ASP A 142 6.21 -6.32 0.77
N ASN A 143 5.75 -5.26 0.12
CA ASN A 143 4.54 -5.32 -0.69
C ASN A 143 4.85 -5.63 -2.16
N GLU A 144 3.89 -6.22 -2.86
CA GLU A 144 3.90 -6.37 -4.31
C GLU A 144 2.90 -5.39 -4.93
N VAL A 145 3.37 -4.56 -5.85
CA VAL A 145 2.51 -3.56 -6.51
C VAL A 145 2.66 -3.71 -8.01
N CYS A 146 1.67 -4.32 -8.65
CA CYS A 146 1.82 -4.80 -10.01
C CYS A 146 0.54 -4.71 -10.86
N HIS A 147 0.72 -4.70 -12.19
CA HIS A 147 -0.35 -4.72 -13.19
C HIS A 147 -1.32 -3.54 -13.06
N ASN A 148 -0.85 -2.37 -12.62
CA ASN A 148 -1.64 -1.16 -12.53
C ASN A 148 -1.47 -0.32 -13.80
N ARG A 149 -2.50 0.43 -14.21
CA ARG A 149 -2.48 1.21 -15.47
C ARG A 149 -1.64 2.47 -15.42
N GLU A 150 -1.23 2.89 -14.25
CA GLU A 150 -0.24 3.95 -14.08
C GLU A 150 0.98 3.42 -13.32
N SER A 151 1.41 4.10 -12.28
CA SER A 151 2.57 3.71 -11.47
C SER A 151 2.22 2.62 -10.45
N GLY A 152 3.21 1.89 -9.98
CA GLY A 152 3.04 1.01 -8.84
C GLY A 152 2.66 1.82 -7.61
N ILE A 153 3.59 2.61 -7.07
CA ILE A 153 3.36 3.51 -5.93
C ILE A 153 3.58 4.95 -6.38
N PHE A 154 2.62 5.82 -6.09
CA PHE A 154 2.67 7.23 -6.41
C PHE A 154 2.52 8.10 -5.16
N VAL A 155 3.48 9.01 -4.94
CA VAL A 155 3.57 9.88 -3.75
C VAL A 155 3.49 11.34 -4.17
N PHE A 156 2.65 12.14 -3.51
CA PHE A 156 2.52 13.58 -3.82
C PHE A 156 1.92 14.38 -2.65
N ALA A 157 1.72 15.68 -2.84
CA ALA A 157 1.09 16.59 -1.89
C ALA A 157 1.74 16.53 -0.49
N GLU A 158 3.06 16.74 -0.43
CA GLU A 158 3.88 16.83 0.79
C GLU A 158 4.00 15.54 1.61
N ALA A 159 3.51 14.40 1.11
CA ALA A 159 3.63 13.12 1.79
C ALA A 159 5.11 12.69 1.93
N ARG A 160 5.41 12.02 3.05
CA ARG A 160 6.78 11.57 3.41
C ARG A 160 6.81 10.13 3.90
N PRO A 161 6.39 9.16 3.07
CA PRO A 161 6.36 7.76 3.44
C PRO A 161 7.77 7.14 3.47
N TYR A 162 7.93 6.10 4.30
CA TYR A 162 9.05 5.17 4.22
C TYR A 162 8.65 3.94 3.39
N ILE A 163 9.23 3.78 2.21
CA ILE A 163 8.88 2.73 1.24
C ILE A 163 10.10 1.83 1.04
N THR A 164 10.04 0.61 1.57
CA THR A 164 11.21 -0.27 1.61
C THR A 164 10.88 -1.72 1.24
N GLN A 165 11.81 -2.39 0.57
CA GLN A 165 11.73 -3.82 0.23
C GLN A 165 10.48 -4.19 -0.59
N ASN A 166 9.83 -3.24 -1.25
CA ASN A 166 8.68 -3.53 -2.09
C ASN A 166 9.12 -3.97 -3.50
N ARG A 167 8.27 -4.74 -4.14
CA ARG A 167 8.41 -5.15 -5.54
C ARG A 167 7.34 -4.44 -6.37
N CYS A 168 7.77 -3.51 -7.22
CA CYS A 168 6.89 -2.74 -8.11
C CYS A 168 7.15 -3.16 -9.56
N PHE A 169 6.25 -3.93 -10.16
CA PHE A 169 6.51 -4.55 -11.46
C PHE A 169 5.29 -4.65 -12.38
N ALA A 170 5.54 -4.74 -13.67
CA ALA A 170 4.50 -4.87 -14.69
C ALA A 170 3.42 -3.76 -14.61
N ASN A 171 3.79 -2.55 -14.16
CA ASN A 171 2.91 -1.39 -14.20
C ASN A 171 3.08 -0.64 -15.53
N HIS A 172 2.00 0.02 -16.01
CA HIS A 172 2.06 0.68 -17.32
C HIS A 172 2.88 1.96 -17.32
N HIS A 173 3.19 2.57 -16.17
CA HIS A 173 4.08 3.72 -16.12
C HIS A 173 5.36 3.37 -15.35
N PHE A 174 5.45 3.75 -14.09
CA PHE A 174 6.64 3.64 -13.26
C PHE A 174 6.46 2.63 -12.15
N GLY A 175 7.56 2.06 -11.63
CA GLY A 175 7.52 1.28 -10.40
C GLY A 175 7.16 2.18 -9.22
N LEU A 176 7.95 3.22 -8.99
CA LEU A 176 7.76 4.24 -7.97
C LEU A 176 7.74 5.62 -8.62
N ALA A 177 6.90 6.52 -8.15
CA ALA A 177 6.91 7.90 -8.61
C ALA A 177 6.64 8.88 -7.46
N ALA A 178 7.27 10.06 -7.51
CA ALA A 178 7.05 11.15 -6.57
C ALA A 178 6.97 12.49 -7.30
N ARG A 179 6.07 13.38 -6.85
CA ARG A 179 5.95 14.74 -7.37
C ARG A 179 5.56 15.73 -6.28
N ASP A 180 5.67 17.01 -6.62
CA ASP A 180 5.28 18.22 -5.90
C ASP A 180 6.29 18.64 -4.82
N PRO A 181 6.46 19.96 -4.62
CA PRO A 181 7.28 20.51 -3.55
C PRO A 181 6.87 20.00 -2.18
N GLY A 182 7.83 19.76 -1.29
CA GLY A 182 7.60 19.25 0.07
C GLY A 182 7.33 17.74 0.15
N THR A 183 7.07 17.07 -0.97
CA THR A 183 6.98 15.61 -1.05
C THR A 183 8.36 14.99 -0.90
N HIS A 184 8.53 14.09 0.07
CA HIS A 184 9.84 13.54 0.41
C HIS A 184 9.76 12.07 0.84
N PRO A 185 9.49 11.14 -0.08
CA PRO A 185 9.53 9.71 0.24
C PRO A 185 10.97 9.23 0.46
N ASP A 186 11.13 8.25 1.34
CA ASP A 186 12.32 7.43 1.44
C ASP A 186 12.10 6.15 0.61
N PHE A 187 12.71 6.06 -0.56
CA PHE A 187 12.72 4.87 -1.42
C PHE A 187 13.97 4.05 -1.15
N VAL A 188 13.85 2.99 -0.35
CA VAL A 188 14.99 2.22 0.14
C VAL A 188 14.84 0.74 -0.18
N ARG A 189 15.81 0.12 -0.84
CA ARG A 189 15.87 -1.33 -1.13
C ARG A 189 14.63 -1.88 -1.87
N ASN A 190 13.96 -1.09 -2.68
CA ASN A 190 12.86 -1.58 -3.50
C ASN A 190 13.38 -2.21 -4.80
N THR A 191 12.60 -3.11 -5.38
CA THR A 191 12.87 -3.69 -6.70
C THR A 191 11.79 -3.22 -7.67
N CYS A 192 12.19 -2.48 -8.71
CA CYS A 192 11.30 -1.96 -9.75
C CYS A 192 11.70 -2.61 -11.09
N HIS A 193 10.86 -3.50 -11.63
CA HIS A 193 11.18 -4.23 -12.85
C HIS A 193 9.98 -4.42 -13.78
N ASP A 194 10.26 -4.63 -15.07
CA ASP A 194 9.23 -4.90 -16.10
C ASP A 194 8.14 -3.81 -16.19
N ASN A 195 8.42 -2.57 -15.74
CA ASN A 195 7.46 -1.47 -15.91
C ASN A 195 7.58 -0.87 -17.32
N MET A 196 6.46 -0.41 -17.88
CA MET A 196 6.40 0.06 -19.27
C MET A 196 7.08 1.42 -19.49
N LEU A 197 7.47 2.14 -18.44
CA LEU A 197 8.32 3.32 -18.54
C LEU A 197 9.61 3.09 -17.74
N SER A 198 9.81 3.79 -16.64
CA SER A 198 11.03 3.68 -15.83
C SER A 198 10.79 3.03 -14.47
N GLY A 199 11.85 2.60 -13.80
CA GLY A 199 11.77 2.03 -12.46
C GLY A 199 11.28 3.06 -11.45
N ILE A 200 11.96 4.22 -11.37
CA ILE A 200 11.65 5.31 -10.43
C ILE A 200 11.60 6.63 -11.20
N LEU A 201 10.59 7.47 -10.93
CA LEU A 201 10.46 8.82 -11.45
C LEU A 201 10.29 9.84 -10.32
N MET A 202 11.02 10.96 -10.43
CA MET A 202 10.80 12.15 -9.61
C MET A 202 10.61 13.38 -10.50
N PHE A 203 9.62 14.22 -10.21
CA PHE A 203 9.32 15.41 -11.00
C PHE A 203 8.61 16.49 -10.17
N HIS A 204 8.47 17.71 -10.73
CA HIS A 204 7.82 18.86 -10.10
C HIS A 204 8.33 19.15 -8.67
N HIS A 205 9.65 19.33 -8.52
CA HIS A 205 10.29 19.71 -7.26
C HIS A 205 10.14 18.70 -6.10
N ALA A 206 9.81 17.43 -6.38
CA ALA A 206 9.87 16.41 -5.34
C ALA A 206 11.31 16.18 -4.88
N GLU A 207 11.48 15.91 -3.60
CA GLU A 207 12.74 15.47 -3.01
C GLU A 207 12.59 14.03 -2.53
N ALA A 208 13.65 13.22 -2.54
CA ALA A 208 13.58 11.85 -2.02
C ALA A 208 14.96 11.36 -1.55
N LEU A 209 14.96 10.50 -0.55
CA LEU A 209 16.07 9.56 -0.34
C LEU A 209 15.89 8.38 -1.30
N VAL A 210 16.85 8.15 -2.19
CA VAL A 210 16.84 7.01 -3.13
C VAL A 210 18.07 6.15 -2.84
N LEU A 211 17.89 5.04 -2.13
CA LEU A 211 19.00 4.24 -1.61
C LEU A 211 18.82 2.75 -1.89
N GLU A 212 19.83 2.11 -2.45
CA GLU A 212 19.91 0.64 -2.65
C GLU A 212 18.69 0.04 -3.41
N ASN A 213 18.01 0.82 -4.25
CA ASN A 213 16.94 0.29 -5.08
C ASN A 213 17.51 -0.45 -6.30
N VAL A 214 16.88 -1.54 -6.69
CA VAL A 214 17.22 -2.30 -7.89
C VAL A 214 16.17 -2.02 -8.96
N CYS A 215 16.60 -1.36 -10.05
CA CYS A 215 15.75 -1.11 -11.21
C CYS A 215 16.30 -1.89 -12.41
N ARG A 216 15.55 -2.86 -12.94
CA ARG A 216 15.96 -3.71 -14.05
C ARG A 216 14.78 -4.02 -14.98
N ASP A 217 15.08 -4.30 -16.22
CA ASP A 217 14.11 -4.76 -17.22
C ASP A 217 12.91 -3.81 -17.41
N ASN A 218 13.03 -2.53 -17.02
CA ASN A 218 12.05 -1.50 -17.34
C ASN A 218 12.27 -1.02 -18.78
N ARG A 219 11.19 -0.63 -19.46
CA ARG A 219 11.27 -0.27 -20.87
C ARG A 219 12.17 0.92 -21.16
N HIS A 220 12.30 1.87 -20.22
CA HIS A 220 13.14 3.07 -20.38
C HIS A 220 14.32 3.03 -19.39
N TRP A 221 14.29 3.80 -18.33
CA TRP A 221 15.42 4.03 -17.42
C TRP A 221 15.19 3.38 -16.05
N GLY A 222 16.26 3.09 -15.34
CA GLY A 222 16.16 2.66 -13.94
C GLY A 222 15.62 3.79 -13.06
N PHE A 223 16.25 4.96 -13.13
CA PHE A 223 15.88 6.16 -12.37
C PHE A 223 15.86 7.38 -13.29
N VAL A 224 14.82 8.19 -13.16
CA VAL A 224 14.64 9.45 -13.88
C VAL A 224 14.25 10.54 -12.90
N THR A 225 14.86 11.72 -13.06
CA THR A 225 14.48 12.92 -12.31
C THR A 225 14.47 14.12 -13.24
N THR A 226 13.54 15.04 -13.01
CA THR A 226 13.57 16.34 -13.67
C THR A 226 14.56 17.28 -12.95
N PRO A 227 15.13 18.30 -13.64
CA PRO A 227 16.22 19.10 -13.09
C PRO A 227 15.92 19.84 -11.77
N GLU A 228 14.65 20.11 -11.51
CA GLU A 228 14.18 20.79 -10.30
C GLU A 228 14.03 19.87 -9.07
N CYS A 229 14.24 18.57 -9.23
CA CYS A 229 14.14 17.61 -8.15
C CYS A 229 15.48 17.38 -7.45
N ALA A 230 15.45 17.03 -6.17
CA ALA A 230 16.63 16.71 -5.38
C ALA A 230 16.59 15.31 -4.79
N THR A 231 17.72 14.63 -4.78
CA THR A 231 17.92 13.41 -4.00
C THR A 231 18.71 13.74 -2.74
N THR A 232 18.17 13.39 -1.58
CA THR A 232 18.87 13.55 -0.31
C THR A 232 19.88 12.42 -0.11
N PRO A 233 21.12 12.70 0.29
CA PRO A 233 22.06 11.65 0.67
C PRO A 233 21.56 10.91 1.92
N PRO A 234 21.98 9.64 2.12
CA PRO A 234 21.61 8.89 3.32
C PRO A 234 22.01 9.66 4.59
N ARG A 235 21.07 9.72 5.56
CA ARG A 235 21.33 10.33 6.85
C ARG A 235 22.30 9.44 7.63
N GLY A 236 23.51 9.92 7.82
CA GLY A 236 24.48 9.29 8.72
C GLY A 236 25.56 8.50 8.00
N GLU A 237 26.65 9.14 7.95
CA GLU A 237 27.94 8.77 8.54
C GLU A 237 28.77 10.03 8.48
N LEU A 238 28.81 10.78 9.58
CA LEU A 238 29.87 11.70 9.95
C LEU A 238 30.67 11.05 11.04
#